data_6c1ceb1f5c720f93131a4cf6bf99fb03
#
_entry.id   6c1ceb1f5c720f93131a4cf6bf99fb03
#
_cell.length_a   1.000
_cell.length_b   1.000
_cell.length_c   1.000
_cell.angle_alpha   90.00
_cell.angle_beta   90.00
_cell.angle_gamma   90.00
#
_symmetry.space_group_name_H-M   'P 1'
#
loop_
_entity.id
_entity.type
_entity.pdbx_description
1 polymer ?
#
loop_
_entity_poly.entity_id
_entity_poly.type
_entity_poly.pdbx_seq_one_letter_code
_entity_poly.pdbx_strand_id
1 'polypeptide(L)'
;MGLKRNVSLATGLKYKGQGPMLTFVLHRVGGLGIAIFITLHLLGTFLTAINVQGATFINAIYENWAFQLFIFFCALFHAINGLRITILDLWPKLIQYQREAIWVEWAVFIPVYAMAVFVILQTALGG
;
A
#
# COMPACT_ATOMS: atom_id res chain seq x y z
N MET A 1 -8.48 9.07 33.71
CA MET A 1 -8.06 7.69 33.98
C MET A 1 -7.97 6.90 32.70
N GLY A 2 -6.78 6.54 32.29
CA GLY A 2 -6.60 5.63 31.15
C GLY A 2 -6.97 4.21 31.56
N LEU A 3 -7.89 3.59 30.83
CA LEU A 3 -8.18 2.17 30.99
C LEU A 3 -6.92 1.37 30.61
N LYS A 4 -6.26 0.77 31.59
CA LYS A 4 -5.15 -0.15 31.33
C LYS A 4 -5.71 -1.40 30.66
N ARG A 5 -5.51 -1.52 29.36
CA ARG A 5 -5.80 -2.77 28.63
C ARG A 5 -4.65 -3.74 28.87
N ASN A 6 -4.87 -4.77 29.67
CA ASN A 6 -3.96 -5.90 29.77
C ASN A 6 -4.27 -6.87 28.64
N VAL A 7 -3.63 -6.67 27.47
CA VAL A 7 -3.75 -7.59 26.34
C VAL A 7 -2.41 -8.29 26.16
N SER A 8 -2.41 -9.62 26.23
CA SER A 8 -1.21 -10.40 25.94
C SER A 8 -0.89 -10.34 24.44
N LEU A 9 0.39 -10.51 24.07
CA LEU A 9 0.80 -10.57 22.67
C LEU A 9 0.04 -11.65 21.89
N ALA A 10 -0.18 -12.83 22.53
CA ALA A 10 -0.93 -13.91 21.92
C ALA A 10 -2.38 -13.53 21.62
N THR A 11 -3.04 -12.78 22.52
CA THR A 11 -4.39 -12.27 22.30
C THR A 11 -4.42 -11.22 21.20
N GLY A 12 -3.42 -10.33 21.17
CA GLY A 12 -3.28 -9.32 20.12
C GLY A 12 -3.11 -9.93 18.73
N LEU A 13 -2.28 -10.96 18.61
CA LEU A 13 -2.04 -11.66 17.34
C LEU A 13 -3.26 -12.45 16.83
N LYS A 14 -4.10 -12.92 17.75
CA LYS A 14 -5.35 -13.64 17.42
C LYS A 14 -6.54 -12.72 17.19
N TYR A 15 -6.37 -11.43 17.42
CA TYR A 15 -7.47 -10.46 17.28
C TYR A 15 -7.90 -10.35 15.83
N LYS A 16 -9.19 -10.62 15.58
CA LYS A 16 -9.81 -10.49 14.26
C LYS A 16 -10.68 -9.22 14.23
N GLY A 17 -10.09 -8.12 13.77
CA GLY A 17 -10.74 -6.80 13.74
C GLY A 17 -11.66 -6.53 12.56
N GLN A 18 -11.96 -7.53 11.75
CA GLN A 18 -12.80 -7.41 10.54
C GLN A 18 -12.21 -6.43 9.49
N GLY A 19 -13.08 -5.91 8.59
CA GLY A 19 -12.69 -5.04 7.48
C GLY A 19 -11.91 -3.78 7.87
N PRO A 20 -12.35 -2.99 8.89
CA PRO A 20 -11.62 -1.80 9.32
C PRO A 20 -10.19 -2.07 9.79
N MET A 21 -9.98 -3.17 10.49
CA MET A 21 -8.64 -3.57 10.94
C MET A 21 -7.75 -3.97 9.77
N LEU A 22 -8.31 -4.72 8.81
CA LEU A 22 -7.59 -5.13 7.61
C LEU A 22 -7.15 -3.91 6.79
N THR A 23 -8.05 -2.98 6.53
CA THR A 23 -7.73 -1.77 5.77
C THR A 23 -6.70 -0.90 6.49
N PHE A 24 -6.76 -0.82 7.80
CA PHE A 24 -5.76 -0.11 8.62
C PHE A 24 -4.36 -0.71 8.47
N VAL A 25 -4.25 -2.03 8.60
CA VAL A 25 -2.96 -2.73 8.46
C VAL A 25 -2.42 -2.59 7.04
N LEU A 26 -3.26 -2.82 6.03
CA LEU A 26 -2.85 -2.68 4.62
C LEU A 26 -2.45 -1.25 4.27
N HIS A 27 -3.10 -0.25 4.84
CA HIS A 27 -2.72 1.15 4.66
C HIS A 27 -1.30 1.42 5.18
N ARG A 28 -0.97 0.90 6.38
CA ARG A 28 0.36 1.04 6.96
C ARG A 28 1.43 0.30 6.17
N VAL A 29 1.13 -0.94 5.77
CA VAL A 29 2.02 -1.72 4.91
C VAL A 29 2.23 -1.01 3.57
N GLY A 30 1.16 -0.48 2.99
CA GLY A 30 1.23 0.31 1.76
C GLY A 30 2.12 1.54 1.90
N GLY A 31 1.95 2.30 2.97
CA GLY A 31 2.79 3.47 3.25
C GLY A 31 4.27 3.11 3.41
N LEU A 32 4.56 2.03 4.14
CA LEU A 32 5.92 1.54 4.30
C LEU A 32 6.53 1.09 2.96
N GLY A 33 5.76 0.36 2.15
CA GLY A 33 6.18 -0.07 0.82
C GLY A 33 6.53 1.10 -0.08
N ILE A 34 5.70 2.14 -0.10
CA ILE A 34 5.97 3.37 -0.86
C ILE A 34 7.25 4.05 -0.36
N ALA A 35 7.44 4.15 0.95
CA ALA A 35 8.64 4.76 1.53
C ALA A 35 9.91 4.02 1.10
N ILE A 36 9.89 2.69 1.13
CA ILE A 36 11.01 1.85 0.66
C ILE A 36 11.25 2.09 -0.84
N PHE A 37 10.20 2.08 -1.64
CA PHE A 37 10.32 2.32 -3.08
C PHE A 37 10.93 3.69 -3.38
N ILE A 38 10.41 4.76 -2.78
CA ILE A 38 10.91 6.12 -3.00
C ILE A 38 12.38 6.20 -2.61
N THR A 39 12.77 5.60 -1.50
CA THR A 39 14.17 5.57 -1.03
C THR A 39 15.07 4.87 -2.05
N LEU A 40 14.69 3.68 -2.51
CA LEU A 40 15.45 2.91 -3.50
C LEU A 40 15.52 3.66 -4.84
N HIS A 41 14.41 4.24 -5.27
CA HIS A 41 14.33 4.98 -6.52
C HIS A 41 15.23 6.22 -6.52
N LEU A 42 15.16 7.03 -5.46
CA LEU A 42 16.01 8.21 -5.31
C LEU A 42 17.49 7.84 -5.20
N LEU A 43 17.79 6.81 -4.41
CA LEU A 43 19.17 6.34 -4.24
C LEU A 43 19.72 5.79 -5.56
N GLY A 44 18.97 4.96 -6.26
CA GLY A 44 19.38 4.41 -7.56
C GLY A 44 19.61 5.51 -8.60
N THR A 45 18.71 6.48 -8.68
CA THR A 45 18.84 7.63 -9.59
C THR A 45 20.08 8.47 -9.26
N PHE A 46 20.30 8.76 -7.97
CA PHE A 46 21.44 9.52 -7.52
C PHE A 46 22.77 8.81 -7.83
N LEU A 47 22.86 7.51 -7.49
CA LEU A 47 24.07 6.72 -7.74
C LEU A 47 24.36 6.58 -9.24
N THR A 48 23.33 6.49 -10.06
CA THR A 48 23.48 6.48 -11.54
C THR A 48 24.04 7.80 -12.02
N ALA A 49 23.55 8.93 -11.49
CA ALA A 49 24.00 10.26 -11.89
C ALA A 49 25.47 10.52 -11.56
N ILE A 50 26.00 9.89 -10.50
CA ILE A 50 27.41 10.01 -10.12
C ILE A 50 28.27 8.81 -10.57
N ASN A 51 27.73 7.95 -11.45
CA ASN A 51 28.42 6.80 -12.05
C ASN A 51 29.00 5.78 -11.05
N VAL A 52 28.28 5.49 -9.97
CA VAL A 52 28.68 4.45 -9.01
C VAL A 52 28.27 3.07 -9.53
N GLN A 53 29.17 2.10 -9.46
CA GLN A 53 28.94 0.74 -9.96
C GLN A 53 27.78 0.00 -9.29
N GLY A 54 27.44 0.34 -8.04
CA GLY A 54 26.31 -0.25 -7.32
C GLY A 54 24.92 0.17 -7.80
N ALA A 55 24.85 1.20 -8.65
CA ALA A 55 23.56 1.74 -9.15
C ALA A 55 22.75 0.69 -9.91
N THR A 56 23.39 -0.14 -10.72
CA THR A 56 22.73 -1.17 -11.52
C THR A 56 21.99 -2.20 -10.66
N PHE A 57 22.55 -2.58 -9.52
CA PHE A 57 21.91 -3.51 -8.60
C PHE A 57 20.64 -2.90 -7.98
N ILE A 58 20.71 -1.66 -7.53
CA ILE A 58 19.56 -0.97 -6.94
C ILE A 58 18.46 -0.76 -7.99
N ASN A 59 18.84 -0.34 -9.20
CA ASN A 59 17.89 -0.15 -10.30
C ASN A 59 17.19 -1.47 -10.65
N ALA A 60 17.92 -2.58 -10.69
CA ALA A 60 17.35 -3.89 -10.99
C ALA A 60 16.28 -4.32 -9.97
N ILE A 61 16.39 -3.89 -8.70
CA ILE A 61 15.38 -4.19 -7.68
C ILE A 61 14.05 -3.51 -8.01
N TYR A 62 14.05 -2.18 -8.21
CA TYR A 62 12.79 -1.47 -8.41
C TYR A 62 12.25 -1.57 -9.85
N GLU A 63 13.06 -1.97 -10.82
CA GLU A 63 12.63 -2.24 -12.19
C GLU A 63 12.04 -3.64 -12.37
N ASN A 64 12.21 -4.53 -11.39
CA ASN A 64 11.66 -5.87 -11.45
C ASN A 64 10.12 -5.84 -11.46
N TRP A 65 9.52 -6.59 -12.39
CA TRP A 65 8.05 -6.59 -12.56
C TRP A 65 7.29 -7.07 -11.30
N ALA A 66 7.85 -8.05 -10.58
CA ALA A 66 7.23 -8.54 -9.35
C ALA A 66 7.26 -7.47 -8.25
N PHE A 67 8.37 -6.73 -8.15
CA PHE A 67 8.48 -5.60 -7.24
C PHE A 67 7.52 -4.47 -7.62
N GLN A 68 7.39 -4.19 -8.91
CA GLN A 68 6.44 -3.18 -9.42
C GLN A 68 5.00 -3.55 -9.09
N LEU A 69 4.61 -4.82 -9.20
CA LEU A 69 3.28 -5.28 -8.79
C LEU A 69 3.02 -5.01 -7.31
N PHE A 70 3.97 -5.34 -6.47
CA PHE A 70 3.87 -5.10 -5.03
C PHE A 70 3.76 -3.61 -4.71
N ILE A 71 4.62 -2.78 -5.32
CA ILE A 71 4.62 -1.33 -5.08
C ILE A 71 3.34 -0.68 -5.63
N PHE A 72 2.86 -1.14 -6.77
CA PHE A 72 1.61 -0.63 -7.34
C PHE A 72 0.43 -0.95 -6.43
N PHE A 73 0.40 -2.15 -5.84
CA PHE A 73 -0.57 -2.50 -4.80
C PHE A 73 -0.48 -1.53 -3.63
N CYS A 74 0.72 -1.32 -3.09
CA CYS A 74 0.95 -0.42 -1.95
C CYS A 74 0.50 1.01 -2.25
N ALA A 75 0.90 1.55 -3.39
CA ALA A 75 0.58 2.93 -3.78
C ALA A 75 -0.92 3.12 -4.00
N LEU A 76 -1.53 2.22 -4.74
CA LEU A 76 -2.96 2.31 -5.07
C LEU A 76 -3.83 2.12 -3.83
N PHE A 77 -3.54 1.11 -3.02
CA PHE A 77 -4.29 0.87 -1.80
C PHE A 77 -4.12 2.01 -0.80
N HIS A 78 -2.90 2.49 -0.61
CA HIS A 78 -2.62 3.62 0.28
C HIS A 78 -3.38 4.88 -0.15
N ALA A 79 -3.39 5.17 -1.46
CA ALA A 79 -4.08 6.34 -2.01
C ALA A 79 -5.60 6.23 -1.85
N ILE A 80 -6.20 5.10 -2.23
CA ILE A 80 -7.65 4.91 -2.17
C ILE A 80 -8.12 4.87 -0.70
N ASN A 81 -7.43 4.13 0.15
CA ASN A 81 -7.76 4.05 1.56
C ASN A 81 -7.56 5.41 2.26
N GLY A 82 -6.49 6.13 1.93
CA GLY A 82 -6.24 7.47 2.43
C GLY A 82 -7.34 8.46 2.01
N LEU A 83 -7.81 8.36 0.78
CA LEU A 83 -8.94 9.17 0.29
C LEU A 83 -10.21 8.86 1.09
N ARG A 84 -10.51 7.59 1.34
CA ARG A 84 -11.66 7.19 2.17
C ARG A 84 -11.56 7.78 3.57
N ILE A 85 -10.42 7.65 4.21
CA ILE A 85 -10.18 8.19 5.56
C ILE A 85 -10.37 9.72 5.55
N THR A 86 -9.81 10.40 4.58
CA THR A 86 -9.92 11.86 4.43
C THR A 86 -11.37 12.30 4.27
N ILE A 87 -12.14 11.61 3.42
CA ILE A 87 -13.55 11.93 3.21
C ILE A 87 -14.34 11.75 4.51
N LEU A 88 -14.12 10.66 5.24
CA LEU A 88 -14.84 10.42 6.50
C LEU A 88 -14.44 11.42 7.59
N ASP A 89 -13.19 11.90 7.59
CA ASP A 89 -12.73 12.92 8.54
C ASP A 89 -13.33 14.30 8.24
N LEU A 90 -13.47 14.65 6.96
CA LEU A 90 -14.07 15.91 6.55
C LEU A 90 -15.59 15.94 6.77
N TRP A 91 -16.24 14.80 6.66
CA TRP A 91 -17.67 14.63 6.88
C TRP A 91 -17.96 13.59 7.94
N PRO A 92 -17.83 13.94 9.25
CA PRO A 92 -17.97 12.94 10.33
C PRO A 92 -19.33 12.22 10.37
N LYS A 93 -20.36 12.83 9.79
CA LYS A 93 -21.69 12.21 9.67
C LYS A 93 -21.67 10.92 8.83
N LEU A 94 -20.67 10.78 7.95
CA LEU A 94 -20.53 9.62 7.08
C LEU A 94 -19.88 8.42 7.80
N ILE A 95 -19.36 8.59 9.02
CA ILE A 95 -18.73 7.51 9.78
C ILE A 95 -19.70 6.33 10.01
N GLN A 96 -20.99 6.62 10.15
CA GLN A 96 -22.03 5.57 10.24
C GLN A 96 -22.07 4.66 9.01
N TYR A 97 -21.55 5.12 7.87
CA TYR A 97 -21.46 4.36 6.61
C TYR A 97 -20.05 3.82 6.35
N GLN A 98 -19.22 3.69 7.38
CA GLN A 98 -17.83 3.22 7.21
C GLN A 98 -17.76 1.84 6.54
N ARG A 99 -18.68 0.95 6.86
CA ARG A 99 -18.74 -0.39 6.26
C ARG A 99 -19.00 -0.32 4.76
N GLU A 100 -19.95 0.50 4.34
CA GLU A 100 -20.29 0.71 2.93
C GLU A 100 -19.12 1.41 2.21
N ALA A 101 -18.47 2.36 2.85
CA ALA A 101 -17.29 3.02 2.31
C ALA A 101 -16.14 2.04 2.03
N ILE A 102 -15.92 1.06 2.91
CA ILE A 102 -14.93 0.01 2.71
C ILE A 102 -15.31 -0.88 1.51
N TRP A 103 -16.58 -1.22 1.35
CA TRP A 103 -17.05 -1.97 0.18
C TRP A 103 -16.82 -1.20 -1.12
N VAL A 104 -17.10 0.09 -1.15
CA VAL A 104 -16.83 0.96 -2.31
C VAL A 104 -15.33 1.03 -2.58
N GLU A 105 -14.51 1.16 -1.55
CA GLU A 105 -13.04 1.13 -1.66
C GLU A 105 -12.55 -0.12 -2.40
N TRP A 106 -13.00 -1.30 -1.97
CA TRP A 106 -12.62 -2.56 -2.62
C TRP A 106 -13.18 -2.67 -4.03
N ALA A 107 -14.40 -2.20 -4.26
CA ALA A 107 -15.03 -2.20 -5.58
C ALA A 107 -14.28 -1.32 -6.60
N VAL A 108 -13.63 -0.26 -6.15
CA VAL A 108 -12.78 0.58 -6.99
C VAL A 108 -11.38 -0.02 -7.13
N PHE A 109 -10.80 -0.47 -6.02
CA PHE A 109 -9.43 -0.99 -5.97
C PHE A 109 -9.24 -2.22 -6.85
N ILE A 110 -10.12 -3.22 -6.73
CA ILE A 110 -9.96 -4.50 -7.42
C ILE A 110 -9.91 -4.34 -8.94
N PRO A 111 -10.85 -3.65 -9.62
CA PRO A 111 -10.79 -3.46 -11.07
C PRO A 111 -9.56 -2.67 -11.52
N VAL A 112 -9.21 -1.59 -10.82
CA VAL A 112 -8.07 -0.74 -11.19
C VAL A 112 -6.77 -1.51 -11.01
N TYR A 113 -6.61 -2.23 -9.92
CA TYR A 113 -5.42 -3.06 -9.70
C TYR A 113 -5.34 -4.22 -10.69
N ALA A 114 -6.45 -4.86 -11.03
CA ALA A 114 -6.49 -5.89 -12.05
C ALA A 114 -6.00 -5.39 -13.41
N MET A 115 -6.40 -4.18 -13.82
CA MET A 115 -5.92 -3.55 -15.05
C MET A 115 -4.41 -3.27 -14.98
N ALA A 116 -3.92 -2.79 -13.85
CA ALA A 116 -2.49 -2.54 -13.65
C ALA A 116 -1.68 -3.84 -13.72
N VAL A 117 -2.15 -4.90 -13.08
CA VAL A 117 -1.53 -6.24 -13.14
C VAL A 117 -1.48 -6.73 -14.59
N PHE A 118 -2.57 -6.60 -15.33
CA PHE A 118 -2.63 -7.00 -16.73
C PHE A 118 -1.58 -6.26 -17.56
N VAL A 119 -1.50 -4.94 -17.44
CA VAL A 119 -0.53 -4.12 -18.20
C VAL A 119 0.91 -4.49 -17.82
N ILE A 120 1.21 -4.62 -16.54
CA ILE A 120 2.57 -4.94 -16.07
C ILE A 120 2.98 -6.34 -16.57
N LEU A 121 2.11 -7.33 -16.43
CA LEU A 121 2.40 -8.69 -16.91
C LEU A 121 2.51 -8.75 -18.43
N GLN A 122 1.67 -8.04 -19.16
CA GLN A 122 1.76 -7.97 -20.62
C GLN A 122 3.09 -7.38 -21.04
N THR A 123 3.54 -6.30 -20.42
CA THR A 123 4.82 -5.67 -20.70
C THR A 123 6.00 -6.58 -20.34
N ALA A 124 5.92 -7.27 -19.19
CA ALA A 124 7.00 -8.14 -18.72
C ALA A 124 7.14 -9.44 -19.51
N LEU A 125 6.01 -10.03 -19.94
CA LEU A 125 5.98 -11.35 -20.56
C LEU A 125 5.79 -11.30 -22.09
N GLY A 126 5.13 -10.27 -22.58
CA GLY A 126 4.81 -10.15 -24.01
C GLY A 126 5.77 -9.25 -24.80
N GLY A 127 6.71 -8.65 -24.12
CA GLY A 127 7.72 -7.78 -24.73
C GLY A 127 7.14 -6.56 -25.34
#